data_df7bcd976b9f7372f6a316c3b639f46a
#
_entry.id   df7bcd976b9f7372f6a316c3b639f46a
#
_cell.length_a   1.000
_cell.length_b   1.000
_cell.length_c   1.000
_cell.angle_alpha   90.00
_cell.angle_beta   90.00
_cell.angle_gamma   90.00
#
_symmetry.space_group_name_H-M   'P 1'
#
loop_
_entity.id
_entity.type
_entity.pdbx_description
1 polymer ?
#
loop_
_entity_poly.entity_id
_entity_poly.type
_entity_poly.pdbx_seq_one_letter_code
_entity_poly.pdbx_strand_id
1 'polypeptide(L)'
;CRHFGCGITVCDVGVNADIKEPKVLNKKIAYGTQNIVKGPAMTREQAEQAILIGYELAKATDADVIGIGEMGIGNTTTSSAVLSVLLDADVEAVTGRGGGITDTSFLKKKQVIKDAIAINNPDKNDVIDVLAKVGGFDIAAMCGAFLGCAEKRCPVVIDGFISAVAALCAYKLCPNAVAY
;
A
#
# COMPACT_ATOMS: atom_id res chain seq x y z
N CYS A 1 5.70 11.44 17.17
CA CYS A 1 4.53 11.28 18.03
C CYS A 1 4.76 11.79 19.45
N ARG A 2 5.82 11.36 20.20
CA ARG A 2 6.08 11.86 21.56
C ARG A 2 6.14 13.39 21.68
N HIS A 3 6.76 14.07 20.72
CA HIS A 3 6.92 15.53 20.73
C HIS A 3 5.58 16.27 20.67
N PHE A 4 4.62 15.70 19.96
CA PHE A 4 3.30 16.31 19.77
C PHE A 4 2.19 15.66 20.64
N GLY A 5 2.53 14.73 21.51
CA GLY A 5 1.56 14.03 22.35
C GLY A 5 0.60 13.10 21.58
N CYS A 6 0.93 12.75 20.33
CA CYS A 6 0.09 11.88 19.50
C CYS A 6 0.35 10.41 19.82
N GLY A 7 -0.71 9.61 19.77
CA GLY A 7 -0.61 8.15 19.76
C GLY A 7 0.10 7.64 18.51
N ILE A 8 0.63 6.43 18.58
CA ILE A 8 1.19 5.71 17.44
C ILE A 8 0.87 4.23 17.53
N THR A 9 0.38 3.65 16.45
CA THR A 9 0.22 2.21 16.26
C THR A 9 1.14 1.77 15.13
N VAL A 10 2.03 0.84 15.40
CA VAL A 10 2.94 0.27 14.40
C VAL A 10 2.57 -1.20 14.21
N CYS A 11 2.38 -1.61 12.97
CA CYS A 11 1.99 -2.95 12.60
C CYS A 11 2.94 -3.54 11.54
N ASP A 12 3.46 -4.72 11.82
CA ASP A 12 4.20 -5.51 10.84
C ASP A 12 3.21 -6.39 10.07
N VAL A 13 3.03 -6.10 8.79
CA VAL A 13 2.18 -6.86 7.86
C VAL A 13 3.00 -7.74 6.91
N GLY A 14 4.32 -7.56 6.84
CA GLY A 14 5.12 -8.34 5.91
C GLY A 14 6.60 -7.99 5.85
N VAL A 15 7.20 -7.53 6.93
CA VAL A 15 8.66 -7.28 6.98
C VAL A 15 9.42 -8.61 6.82
N ASN A 16 10.44 -8.62 5.95
CA ASN A 16 11.29 -9.80 5.72
C ASN A 16 12.32 -10.01 6.84
N ALA A 17 11.87 -9.92 8.09
CA ALA A 17 12.65 -10.19 9.29
C ALA A 17 11.70 -10.38 10.49
N ASP A 18 12.17 -11.02 11.56
CA ASP A 18 11.43 -11.10 12.81
C ASP A 18 11.63 -9.83 13.63
N ILE A 19 10.52 -9.12 13.87
CA ILE A 19 10.53 -7.92 14.71
C ILE A 19 10.24 -8.35 16.15
N LYS A 20 11.22 -8.11 17.04
CA LYS A 20 11.11 -8.45 18.47
C LYS A 20 10.71 -7.27 19.35
N GLU A 21 10.31 -6.15 18.76
CA GLU A 21 9.85 -4.95 19.50
C GLU A 21 8.40 -5.16 19.99
N PRO A 22 8.16 -5.21 21.31
CA PRO A 22 6.82 -5.50 21.85
C PRO A 22 5.74 -4.47 21.49
N LYS A 23 6.15 -3.27 21.07
CA LYS A 23 5.24 -2.19 20.65
C LYS A 23 4.80 -2.30 19.20
N VAL A 24 5.37 -3.22 18.44
CA VAL A 24 4.98 -3.50 17.06
C VAL A 24 3.97 -4.65 17.06
N LEU A 25 2.79 -4.39 16.56
CA LEU A 25 1.76 -5.42 16.39
C LEU A 25 2.20 -6.39 15.29
N ASN A 26 2.35 -7.65 15.64
CA ASN A 26 2.70 -8.69 14.67
C ASN A 26 1.41 -9.19 13.99
N LYS A 27 1.20 -8.75 12.76
CA LYS A 27 0.15 -9.19 11.84
C LYS A 27 0.74 -9.68 10.52
N LYS A 28 1.99 -10.16 10.57
CA LYS A 28 2.75 -10.61 9.41
C LYS A 28 1.99 -11.68 8.60
N ILE A 29 1.77 -11.38 7.32
CA ILE A 29 1.13 -12.27 6.33
C ILE A 29 2.19 -13.20 5.73
N ALA A 30 3.33 -12.62 5.34
CA ALA A 30 4.49 -13.34 4.83
C ALA A 30 5.76 -12.51 5.03
N TYR A 31 6.93 -13.09 4.76
CA TYR A 31 8.23 -12.39 4.82
C TYR A 31 8.49 -11.63 3.49
N GLY A 32 7.75 -10.56 3.27
CA GLY A 32 7.73 -9.79 2.02
C GLY A 32 6.83 -10.39 0.94
N THR A 33 6.60 -9.60 -0.11
CA THR A 33 5.91 -10.06 -1.32
C THR A 33 6.86 -10.79 -2.26
N GLN A 34 6.30 -11.50 -3.25
CA GLN A 34 7.07 -12.13 -4.30
C GLN A 34 7.58 -11.10 -5.32
N ASN A 35 8.51 -11.51 -6.16
CA ASN A 35 9.06 -10.67 -7.22
C ASN A 35 8.06 -10.51 -8.37
N ILE A 36 7.53 -9.30 -8.54
CA ILE A 36 6.48 -8.99 -9.52
C ILE A 36 6.87 -9.18 -10.99
N VAL A 37 8.16 -9.27 -11.32
CA VAL A 37 8.60 -9.63 -12.68
C VAL A 37 8.73 -11.14 -12.88
N LYS A 38 8.40 -11.95 -11.87
CA LYS A 38 8.40 -13.42 -11.96
C LYS A 38 7.00 -14.01 -11.78
N GLY A 39 6.04 -13.21 -11.36
CA GLY A 39 4.66 -13.60 -11.07
C GLY A 39 4.00 -12.60 -10.15
N PRO A 40 2.82 -12.89 -9.60
CA PRO A 40 2.08 -11.99 -8.72
C PRO A 40 2.84 -11.72 -7.41
N ALA A 41 2.65 -10.52 -6.86
CA ALA A 41 3.25 -10.09 -5.59
C ALA A 41 2.80 -10.96 -4.42
N MET A 42 1.54 -11.35 -4.41
CA MET A 42 0.90 -12.14 -3.36
C MET A 42 -0.33 -12.85 -3.92
N THR A 43 -0.94 -13.75 -3.14
CA THR A 43 -2.24 -14.31 -3.51
C THR A 43 -3.37 -13.29 -3.25
N ARG A 44 -4.53 -13.52 -3.86
CA ARG A 44 -5.72 -12.67 -3.63
C ARG A 44 -6.12 -12.68 -2.16
N GLU A 45 -6.11 -13.85 -1.53
CA GLU A 45 -6.44 -14.01 -0.11
C GLU A 45 -5.48 -13.25 0.80
N GLN A 46 -4.19 -13.20 0.44
CA GLN A 46 -3.20 -12.41 1.17
C GLN A 46 -3.45 -10.90 1.02
N ALA A 47 -3.85 -10.44 -0.16
CA ALA A 47 -4.23 -9.04 -0.37
C ALA A 47 -5.48 -8.67 0.44
N GLU A 48 -6.51 -9.52 0.43
CA GLU A 48 -7.73 -9.35 1.23
C GLU A 48 -7.43 -9.36 2.73
N GLN A 49 -6.55 -10.25 3.19
CA GLN A 49 -6.09 -10.30 4.58
C GLN A 49 -5.35 -9.00 4.98
N ALA A 50 -4.50 -8.47 4.10
CA ALA A 50 -3.80 -7.20 4.37
C ALA A 50 -4.79 -6.04 4.50
N ILE A 51 -5.78 -5.94 3.60
CA ILE A 51 -6.85 -4.95 3.67
C ILE A 51 -7.61 -5.08 4.99
N LEU A 52 -7.99 -6.30 5.38
CA LEU A 52 -8.74 -6.54 6.62
C LEU A 52 -7.93 -6.13 7.86
N ILE A 53 -6.64 -6.42 7.89
CA ILE A 53 -5.76 -6.01 9.00
C ILE A 53 -5.78 -4.49 9.18
N GLY A 54 -5.58 -3.73 8.10
CA GLY A 54 -5.61 -2.27 8.16
C GLY A 54 -6.96 -1.71 8.57
N TYR A 55 -8.03 -2.26 8.03
CA TYR A 55 -9.40 -1.91 8.35
C TYR A 55 -9.71 -2.10 9.84
N GLU A 56 -9.40 -3.27 10.42
CA GLU A 56 -9.64 -3.57 11.83
C GLU A 56 -8.78 -2.69 12.76
N LEU A 57 -7.53 -2.41 12.40
CA LEU A 57 -6.67 -1.50 13.17
C LEU A 57 -7.22 -0.08 13.22
N ALA A 58 -7.70 0.44 12.09
CA ALA A 58 -8.31 1.76 12.03
C ALA A 58 -9.60 1.82 12.85
N LYS A 59 -10.44 0.79 12.75
CA LYS A 59 -11.68 0.70 13.55
C LYS A 59 -11.43 0.64 15.05
N ALA A 60 -10.40 -0.08 15.47
CA ALA A 60 -10.05 -0.22 16.89
C ALA A 60 -9.41 1.04 17.50
N THR A 61 -8.94 1.98 16.67
CA THR A 61 -8.27 3.20 17.15
C THR A 61 -9.30 4.21 17.64
N ASP A 62 -9.17 4.67 18.89
CA ASP A 62 -9.98 5.75 19.45
C ASP A 62 -9.24 7.09 19.25
N ALA A 63 -9.43 7.69 18.09
CA ALA A 63 -8.81 8.95 17.69
C ALA A 63 -9.78 9.79 16.85
N ASP A 64 -9.67 11.11 16.97
CA ASP A 64 -10.47 12.08 16.22
C ASP A 64 -9.94 12.27 14.79
N VAL A 65 -8.63 12.04 14.59
CA VAL A 65 -7.94 12.14 13.28
C VAL A 65 -6.85 11.07 13.23
N ILE A 66 -6.71 10.41 12.11
CA ILE A 66 -5.67 9.38 11.91
C ILE A 66 -4.76 9.82 10.75
N GLY A 67 -3.45 9.83 10.98
CA GLY A 67 -2.44 9.90 9.92
C GLY A 67 -2.01 8.49 9.53
N ILE A 68 -2.05 8.17 8.24
CA ILE A 68 -1.64 6.85 7.73
C ILE A 68 -0.34 6.99 6.96
N GLY A 69 0.66 6.22 7.36
CA GLY A 69 1.97 6.16 6.71
C GLY A 69 2.55 4.76 6.73
N GLU A 70 3.71 4.61 6.12
CA GLU A 70 4.37 3.32 5.96
C GLU A 70 5.89 3.43 6.08
N MET A 71 6.53 2.28 6.26
CA MET A 71 7.98 2.08 6.14
C MET A 71 8.20 0.83 5.28
N GLY A 72 8.12 1.00 3.94
CA GLY A 72 8.27 -0.08 2.96
C GLY A 72 9.44 0.18 2.02
N ILE A 73 10.48 -0.66 2.04
CA ILE A 73 11.62 -0.53 1.15
C ILE A 73 11.25 -0.99 -0.26
N GLY A 74 11.45 -0.11 -1.24
CA GLY A 74 11.19 -0.38 -2.66
C GLY A 74 9.73 -0.21 -3.09
N ASN A 75 8.83 0.15 -2.19
CA ASN A 75 7.39 0.25 -2.45
C ASN A 75 6.97 1.40 -3.38
N THR A 76 7.83 2.35 -3.68
CA THR A 76 7.57 3.32 -4.76
C THR A 76 7.47 2.63 -6.14
N THR A 77 8.06 1.45 -6.31
CA THR A 77 7.96 0.64 -7.54
C THR A 77 6.57 0.01 -7.65
N THR A 78 6.13 -0.68 -6.62
CA THR A 78 4.79 -1.29 -6.57
C THR A 78 3.69 -0.24 -6.59
N SER A 79 3.86 0.89 -5.88
CA SER A 79 2.91 2.01 -5.93
C SER A 79 2.76 2.59 -7.33
N SER A 80 3.87 2.79 -8.07
CA SER A 80 3.81 3.26 -9.45
C SER A 80 3.13 2.24 -10.38
N ALA A 81 3.33 0.94 -10.15
CA ALA A 81 2.65 -0.11 -10.91
C ALA A 81 1.14 -0.10 -10.65
N VAL A 82 0.72 -0.07 -9.38
CA VAL A 82 -0.69 0.03 -8.99
C VAL A 82 -1.34 1.28 -9.57
N LEU A 83 -0.68 2.45 -9.43
CA LEU A 83 -1.20 3.71 -9.93
C LEU A 83 -1.38 3.69 -11.47
N SER A 84 -0.37 3.19 -12.19
CA SER A 84 -0.41 3.06 -13.66
C SER A 84 -1.62 2.23 -14.11
N VAL A 85 -1.86 1.08 -13.47
CA VAL A 85 -2.97 0.19 -13.82
C VAL A 85 -4.33 0.82 -13.46
N LEU A 86 -4.49 1.32 -12.24
CA LEU A 86 -5.79 1.82 -11.76
C LEU A 86 -6.26 3.09 -12.49
N LEU A 87 -5.33 3.91 -12.99
CA LEU A 87 -5.62 5.14 -13.73
C LEU A 87 -5.48 4.99 -15.24
N ASP A 88 -5.06 3.82 -15.74
CA ASP A 88 -4.72 3.62 -17.17
C ASP A 88 -3.68 4.66 -17.64
N ALA A 89 -2.70 4.95 -16.78
CA ALA A 89 -1.72 5.99 -16.99
C ALA A 89 -0.37 5.42 -17.45
N ASP A 90 0.35 6.17 -18.27
CA ASP A 90 1.68 5.76 -18.71
C ASP A 90 2.63 5.63 -17.51
N VAL A 91 3.35 4.51 -17.44
CA VAL A 91 4.39 4.24 -16.44
C VAL A 91 5.42 5.38 -16.40
N GLU A 92 5.75 5.99 -17.54
CA GLU A 92 6.68 7.12 -17.60
C GLU A 92 6.19 8.34 -16.81
N ALA A 93 4.88 8.59 -16.82
CA ALA A 93 4.27 9.74 -16.15
C ALA A 93 4.13 9.54 -14.64
N VAL A 94 3.90 8.30 -14.18
CA VAL A 94 3.58 8.01 -12.76
C VAL A 94 4.78 7.48 -11.97
N THR A 95 5.95 7.28 -12.60
CA THR A 95 7.11 6.72 -11.92
C THR A 95 8.08 7.82 -11.50
N GLY A 96 8.25 7.97 -10.19
CA GLY A 96 9.27 8.84 -9.59
C GLY A 96 10.55 8.08 -9.22
N ARG A 97 11.61 8.85 -8.87
CA ARG A 97 12.91 8.30 -8.47
C ARG A 97 12.88 7.59 -7.11
N GLY A 98 11.90 7.92 -6.27
CA GLY A 98 11.85 7.42 -4.89
C GLY A 98 13.02 7.93 -4.06
N GLY A 99 13.78 7.06 -3.42
CA GLY A 99 14.89 7.40 -2.53
C GLY A 99 16.16 7.93 -3.18
N GLY A 100 16.10 8.51 -4.39
CA GLY A 100 17.24 9.18 -5.03
C GLY A 100 18.16 8.25 -5.83
N ILE A 101 17.59 7.34 -6.61
CA ILE A 101 18.33 6.42 -7.47
C ILE A 101 18.98 7.12 -8.68
N THR A 102 20.05 6.52 -9.23
CA THR A 102 20.76 6.98 -10.44
C THR A 102 19.85 6.95 -11.67
N ASP A 103 20.24 7.68 -12.75
CA ASP A 103 19.49 7.67 -14.00
C ASP A 103 19.35 6.27 -14.60
N THR A 104 20.41 5.48 -14.60
CA THR A 104 20.38 4.09 -15.07
C THR A 104 19.41 3.24 -14.25
N SER A 105 19.43 3.36 -12.92
CA SER A 105 18.51 2.64 -12.04
C SER A 105 17.06 3.12 -12.21
N PHE A 106 16.86 4.40 -12.52
CA PHE A 106 15.55 4.96 -12.80
C PHE A 106 14.93 4.40 -14.09
N LEU A 107 15.71 4.32 -15.17
CA LEU A 107 15.28 3.67 -16.42
C LEU A 107 14.95 2.19 -16.19
N LYS A 108 15.80 1.48 -15.44
CA LYS A 108 15.55 0.09 -15.08
C LYS A 108 14.27 -0.07 -14.26
N LYS A 109 14.00 0.83 -13.30
CA LYS A 109 12.77 0.83 -12.49
C LYS A 109 11.52 0.93 -13.37
N LYS A 110 11.51 1.84 -14.35
CA LYS A 110 10.39 1.98 -15.30
C LYS A 110 10.19 0.72 -16.12
N GLN A 111 11.27 0.12 -16.60
CA GLN A 111 11.18 -1.14 -17.34
C GLN A 111 10.64 -2.28 -16.49
N VAL A 112 11.11 -2.41 -15.26
CA VAL A 112 10.61 -3.40 -14.28
C VAL A 112 9.11 -3.26 -14.06
N ILE A 113 8.59 -2.02 -13.96
CA ILE A 113 7.16 -1.78 -13.78
C ILE A 113 6.37 -2.22 -15.03
N LYS A 114 6.84 -1.87 -16.24
CA LYS A 114 6.23 -2.30 -17.50
C LYS A 114 6.19 -3.81 -17.63
N ASP A 115 7.30 -4.48 -17.34
CA ASP A 115 7.41 -5.94 -17.38
C ASP A 115 6.47 -6.60 -16.37
N ALA A 116 6.41 -6.07 -15.15
CA ALA A 116 5.54 -6.58 -14.10
C ALA A 116 4.05 -6.50 -14.48
N ILE A 117 3.62 -5.36 -15.05
CA ILE A 117 2.25 -5.18 -15.53
C ILE A 117 1.95 -6.15 -16.68
N ALA A 118 2.87 -6.28 -17.64
CA ALA A 118 2.70 -7.15 -18.80
C ALA A 118 2.62 -8.64 -18.41
N ILE A 119 3.49 -9.10 -17.50
CA ILE A 119 3.56 -10.50 -17.05
C ILE A 119 2.31 -10.89 -16.25
N ASN A 120 1.87 -10.02 -15.33
CA ASN A 120 0.78 -10.33 -14.40
C ASN A 120 -0.60 -9.98 -14.96
N ASN A 121 -0.67 -9.13 -15.97
CA ASN A 121 -1.91 -8.69 -16.61
C ASN A 121 -3.03 -8.37 -15.59
N PRO A 122 -2.83 -7.39 -14.69
CA PRO A 122 -3.81 -7.05 -13.66
C PRO A 122 -5.08 -6.45 -14.28
N ASP A 123 -6.26 -6.83 -13.77
CA ASP A 123 -7.53 -6.23 -14.18
C ASP A 123 -7.71 -4.87 -13.48
N LYS A 124 -7.65 -3.78 -14.25
CA LYS A 124 -7.80 -2.41 -13.74
C LYS A 124 -9.14 -2.12 -13.05
N ASN A 125 -10.14 -2.97 -13.26
CA ASN A 125 -11.46 -2.84 -12.65
C ASN A 125 -11.58 -3.65 -11.34
N ASP A 126 -10.61 -4.50 -11.02
CA ASP A 126 -10.53 -5.26 -9.77
C ASP A 126 -9.31 -4.82 -8.95
N VAL A 127 -9.54 -3.92 -8.01
CA VAL A 127 -8.49 -3.37 -7.14
C VAL A 127 -7.73 -4.46 -6.38
N ILE A 128 -8.44 -5.52 -5.96
CA ILE A 128 -7.81 -6.60 -5.20
C ILE A 128 -6.88 -7.41 -6.12
N ASP A 129 -7.28 -7.65 -7.36
CA ASP A 129 -6.43 -8.29 -8.37
C ASP A 129 -5.17 -7.44 -8.65
N VAL A 130 -5.34 -6.12 -8.79
CA VAL A 130 -4.20 -5.20 -8.98
C VAL A 130 -3.24 -5.25 -7.79
N LEU A 131 -3.76 -5.18 -6.56
CA LEU A 131 -2.95 -5.27 -5.34
C LEU A 131 -2.24 -6.62 -5.23
N ALA A 132 -2.94 -7.72 -5.53
CA ALA A 132 -2.37 -9.07 -5.49
C ALA A 132 -1.24 -9.24 -6.51
N LYS A 133 -1.38 -8.70 -7.71
CA LYS A 133 -0.45 -8.92 -8.81
C LYS A 133 0.76 -8.00 -8.77
N VAL A 134 0.56 -6.70 -8.52
CA VAL A 134 1.63 -5.69 -8.62
C VAL A 134 1.74 -4.77 -7.41
N GLY A 135 1.00 -5.03 -6.34
CA GLY A 135 0.97 -4.22 -5.11
C GLY A 135 1.97 -4.64 -4.05
N GLY A 136 1.64 -4.31 -2.80
CA GLY A 136 2.40 -4.61 -1.59
C GLY A 136 1.47 -4.76 -0.39
N PHE A 137 1.91 -5.50 0.64
CA PHE A 137 1.13 -5.69 1.88
C PHE A 137 0.87 -4.36 2.58
N ASP A 138 1.82 -3.42 2.54
CA ASP A 138 1.71 -2.09 3.09
C ASP A 138 0.62 -1.25 2.38
N ILE A 139 0.62 -1.24 1.05
CA ILE A 139 -0.39 -0.53 0.25
C ILE A 139 -1.79 -1.11 0.53
N ALA A 140 -1.90 -2.44 0.55
CA ALA A 140 -3.16 -3.12 0.82
C ALA A 140 -3.66 -2.87 2.26
N ALA A 141 -2.78 -2.92 3.26
CA ALA A 141 -3.15 -2.61 4.64
C ALA A 141 -3.55 -1.15 4.82
N MET A 142 -2.84 -0.20 4.21
CA MET A 142 -3.23 1.21 4.24
C MET A 142 -4.57 1.44 3.53
N CYS A 143 -4.83 0.76 2.40
CA CYS A 143 -6.13 0.79 1.74
C CYS A 143 -7.25 0.39 2.71
N GLY A 144 -7.06 -0.71 3.44
CA GLY A 144 -7.99 -1.14 4.48
C GLY A 144 -8.17 -0.11 5.61
N ALA A 145 -7.07 0.52 6.03
CA ALA A 145 -7.13 1.54 7.06
C ALA A 145 -7.97 2.76 6.63
N PHE A 146 -7.85 3.21 5.37
CA PHE A 146 -8.73 4.26 4.82
C PHE A 146 -10.20 3.84 4.87
N LEU A 147 -10.52 2.60 4.50
CA LEU A 147 -11.90 2.09 4.55
C LEU A 147 -12.43 2.01 6.00
N GLY A 148 -11.61 1.56 6.94
CA GLY A 148 -11.97 1.50 8.36
C GLY A 148 -12.20 2.87 8.97
N CYS A 149 -11.40 3.86 8.59
CA CYS A 149 -11.60 5.26 9.00
C CYS A 149 -12.90 5.83 8.43
N ALA A 150 -13.18 5.57 7.15
CA ALA A 150 -14.43 6.02 6.52
C ALA A 150 -15.67 5.44 7.21
N GLU A 151 -15.66 4.16 7.58
CA GLU A 151 -16.76 3.55 8.33
C GLU A 151 -16.97 4.21 9.70
N LYS A 152 -15.86 4.53 10.39
CA LYS A 152 -15.93 5.27 11.68
C LYS A 152 -16.28 6.75 11.51
N ARG A 153 -16.25 7.28 10.30
CA ARG A 153 -16.35 8.72 10.03
C ARG A 153 -15.21 9.50 10.69
N CYS A 154 -14.01 8.91 10.72
CA CYS A 154 -12.79 9.51 11.27
C CYS A 154 -11.98 10.11 10.13
N PRO A 155 -11.68 11.41 10.14
CA PRO A 155 -10.84 12.05 9.12
C PRO A 155 -9.45 11.42 9.04
N VAL A 156 -8.94 11.27 7.81
CA VAL A 156 -7.63 10.68 7.55
C VAL A 156 -6.71 11.69 6.87
N VAL A 157 -5.50 11.78 7.37
CA VAL A 157 -4.44 12.58 6.74
C VAL A 157 -3.57 11.65 5.89
N ILE A 158 -3.50 11.95 4.59
CA ILE A 158 -2.62 11.29 3.63
C ILE A 158 -1.20 11.86 3.80
N ASP A 159 -0.20 11.00 3.96
CA ASP A 159 1.18 11.42 4.13
C ASP A 159 1.83 11.79 2.77
N GLY A 160 2.06 10.79 1.91
CA GLY A 160 2.80 10.98 0.67
C GLY A 160 2.31 10.09 -0.47
N PHE A 161 3.20 9.83 -1.44
CA PHE A 161 2.86 9.12 -2.67
C PHE A 161 2.27 7.72 -2.41
N ILE A 162 2.89 6.94 -1.51
CA ILE A 162 2.47 5.56 -1.24
C ILE A 162 1.08 5.54 -0.60
N SER A 163 0.87 6.38 0.43
CA SER A 163 -0.42 6.49 1.10
C SER A 163 -1.51 7.07 0.18
N ALA A 164 -1.16 7.98 -0.74
CA ALA A 164 -2.09 8.47 -1.77
C ALA A 164 -2.54 7.35 -2.73
N VAL A 165 -1.64 6.45 -3.11
CA VAL A 165 -1.99 5.27 -3.93
C VAL A 165 -2.91 4.32 -3.15
N ALA A 166 -2.65 4.11 -1.86
CA ALA A 166 -3.54 3.31 -1.01
C ALA A 166 -4.93 3.96 -0.86
N ALA A 167 -4.99 5.29 -0.72
CA ALA A 167 -6.26 6.03 -0.71
C ALA A 167 -7.03 5.90 -2.04
N LEU A 168 -6.32 5.92 -3.18
CA LEU A 168 -6.92 5.65 -4.49
C LEU A 168 -7.51 4.23 -4.55
N CYS A 169 -6.81 3.22 -4.01
CA CYS A 169 -7.34 1.87 -3.91
C CYS A 169 -8.64 1.84 -3.09
N ALA A 170 -8.66 2.51 -1.93
CA ALA A 170 -9.84 2.60 -1.08
C ALA A 170 -11.01 3.31 -1.80
N TYR A 171 -10.72 4.41 -2.50
CA TYR A 171 -11.71 5.11 -3.33
C TYR A 171 -12.31 4.22 -4.42
N LYS A 172 -11.48 3.46 -5.12
CA LYS A 172 -11.94 2.55 -6.18
C LYS A 172 -12.79 1.40 -5.63
N LEU A 173 -12.50 0.92 -4.41
CA LEU A 173 -13.32 -0.10 -3.73
C LEU A 173 -14.62 0.50 -3.17
N CYS A 174 -14.55 1.69 -2.61
CA CYS A 174 -15.70 2.38 -2.00
C CYS A 174 -15.58 3.90 -2.25
N PRO A 175 -16.21 4.43 -3.32
CA PRO A 175 -16.13 5.86 -3.64
C PRO A 175 -16.53 6.80 -2.52
N ASN A 176 -17.42 6.37 -1.63
CA ASN A 176 -17.86 7.17 -0.48
C ASN A 176 -16.76 7.34 0.60
N ALA A 177 -15.69 6.58 0.55
CA ALA A 177 -14.58 6.69 1.51
C ALA A 177 -13.85 8.05 1.45
N VAL A 178 -13.95 8.79 0.34
CA VAL A 178 -13.31 10.12 0.20
C VAL A 178 -14.01 11.25 0.96
N ALA A 179 -15.11 10.97 1.61
CA ALA A 179 -15.80 11.97 2.44
C ALA A 179 -15.12 12.19 3.81
N TYR A 180 -14.08 11.41 4.13
CA TYR A 180 -13.43 11.41 5.44
C TYR A 180 -11.91 11.53 5.41
#